data_846e028121c9bd1d0fc2cd2c6d66fef6
#
_entry.id   846e028121c9bd1d0fc2cd2c6d66fef6
#
_cell.length_a   1.000
_cell.length_b   1.000
_cell.length_c   1.000
_cell.angle_alpha   90.00
_cell.angle_beta   90.00
_cell.angle_gamma   90.00
#
_symmetry.space_group_name_H-M   'P 1'
#
loop_
_entity.id
_entity.type
_entity.pdbx_description
1 polymer ?
#
loop_
_entity_poly.entity_id
_entity_poly.type
_entity_poly.pdbx_seq_one_letter_code
_entity_poly.pdbx_strand_id
1 'polypeptide(L)'
;LHRIARRQRQMCIRDRHENIHDLLEAWTPRDTYNIRRAAVYQFHAAIADTWQKDRIFLAGDAAHQTPPFLGQGMNTGMRDVINLAWKLPLVLGGICAPSLLDTYQAERDDHAHDLVSWAVDMGHLMQQMAAAEAAERAGKEPPKMRQNSRKSGYGQGREQPPIRSGAVLTEQVSNEGATGYLLPQPVVRNSSGTDVRFDELIGPHFAVISHGPPQFNAASVELINALKIQVIDISELAFVHGRFPDALGAGSALLLRPDRLVFGHTDASISPDRLLERFARAIKYTQSA
;
A
#
# COMPACT_ATOMS: atom_id res chain seq x y z
N LEU A 1 -15.66 24.58 -28.57
CA LEU A 1 -14.93 24.20 -29.79
C LEU A 1 -13.57 24.89 -29.88
N HIS A 2 -13.46 26.23 -29.72
CA HIS A 2 -12.19 26.97 -29.83
C HIS A 2 -11.15 26.58 -28.75
N ARG A 3 -11.56 26.21 -27.53
CA ARG A 3 -10.63 25.76 -26.47
C ARG A 3 -10.07 24.35 -26.76
N ILE A 4 -10.87 23.46 -27.32
CA ILE A 4 -10.45 22.11 -27.71
C ILE A 4 -9.46 22.19 -28.88
N ALA A 5 -9.71 23.00 -29.89
CA ALA A 5 -8.82 23.21 -31.03
C ALA A 5 -7.46 23.82 -30.63
N ARG A 6 -7.41 24.73 -29.63
CA ARG A 6 -6.12 25.24 -29.09
C ARG A 6 -5.32 24.18 -28.34
N ARG A 7 -5.97 23.33 -27.53
CA ARG A 7 -5.30 22.22 -26.83
C ARG A 7 -4.78 21.17 -27.81
N GLN A 8 -5.55 20.83 -28.84
CA GLN A 8 -5.11 19.93 -29.90
C GLN A 8 -3.92 20.51 -30.69
N ARG A 9 -3.91 21.78 -31.02
CA ARG A 9 -2.75 22.43 -31.68
C ARG A 9 -1.50 22.44 -30.80
N GLN A 10 -1.63 22.70 -29.50
CA GLN A 10 -0.48 22.63 -28.58
C GLN A 10 0.04 21.21 -28.40
N MET A 11 -0.81 20.18 -28.42
CA MET A 11 -0.39 18.79 -28.43
C MET A 11 0.39 18.46 -29.72
N CYS A 12 -0.15 18.81 -30.89
CA CYS A 12 0.53 18.56 -32.17
C CYS A 12 1.88 19.30 -32.33
N ILE A 13 2.09 20.41 -31.62
CA ILE A 13 3.39 21.13 -31.63
C ILE A 13 4.43 20.43 -30.74
N ARG A 14 3.99 19.82 -29.62
CA ARG A 14 4.88 19.08 -28.71
C ARG A 14 5.31 17.71 -29.23
N ASP A 15 4.54 17.11 -30.13
CA ASP A 15 4.81 15.78 -30.71
C ASP A 15 5.84 15.80 -31.85
N ARG A 16 6.30 16.95 -32.32
CA ARG A 16 7.27 17.01 -33.40
C ARG A 16 8.65 16.59 -32.92
N HIS A 17 9.29 15.69 -33.66
CA HIS A 17 10.64 15.24 -33.40
C HIS A 17 11.66 16.41 -33.25
N GLU A 18 11.46 17.52 -33.97
CA GLU A 18 12.26 18.74 -33.84
C GLU A 18 12.25 19.31 -32.42
N ASN A 19 11.09 19.39 -31.77
CA ASN A 19 10.98 19.90 -30.39
C ASN A 19 11.67 18.98 -29.37
N ILE A 20 11.76 17.69 -29.66
CA ILE A 20 12.45 16.73 -28.78
C ILE A 20 13.95 16.92 -28.88
N HIS A 21 14.47 17.18 -30.10
CA HIS A 21 15.86 17.50 -30.29
C HIS A 21 16.26 18.78 -29.55
N ASP A 22 15.44 19.82 -29.62
CA ASP A 22 15.67 21.08 -28.90
C ASP A 22 15.69 20.89 -27.37
N LEU A 23 14.83 20.01 -26.84
CA LEU A 23 14.82 19.64 -25.41
C LEU A 23 16.06 18.86 -24.98
N LEU A 24 16.65 18.07 -25.89
CA LEU A 24 17.83 17.26 -25.61
C LEU A 24 19.14 17.96 -25.85
N GLU A 25 19.14 19.09 -26.60
CA GLU A 25 20.34 19.81 -27.04
C GLU A 25 21.22 20.28 -25.87
N ALA A 26 20.60 20.62 -24.72
CA ALA A 26 21.31 20.98 -23.50
C ALA A 26 22.09 19.81 -22.84
N TRP A 27 21.79 18.56 -23.22
CA TRP A 27 22.32 17.37 -22.59
C TRP A 27 23.22 16.53 -23.50
N THR A 28 22.94 16.54 -24.81
CA THR A 28 23.66 15.69 -25.76
C THR A 28 23.59 16.26 -27.19
N PRO A 29 24.70 16.21 -27.99
CA PRO A 29 24.68 16.59 -29.38
C PRO A 29 23.71 15.77 -30.23
N ARG A 30 23.10 16.41 -31.22
CA ARG A 30 22.01 15.85 -32.05
C ARG A 30 22.39 14.61 -32.85
N ASP A 31 23.63 14.42 -33.15
CA ASP A 31 24.22 13.33 -33.93
C ASP A 31 24.59 12.10 -33.09
N THR A 32 24.51 12.22 -31.75
CA THR A 32 24.93 11.16 -30.82
C THR A 32 23.81 10.20 -30.42
N TYR A 33 22.56 10.48 -30.81
CA TYR A 33 21.41 9.65 -30.42
C TYR A 33 20.41 9.47 -31.54
N ASN A 34 19.60 8.42 -31.44
CA ASN A 34 18.48 8.14 -32.35
C ASN A 34 17.18 8.02 -31.59
N ILE A 35 16.16 8.82 -31.93
CA ILE A 35 14.85 8.78 -31.31
C ILE A 35 14.07 7.58 -31.85
N ARG A 36 13.93 6.54 -31.05
CA ARG A 36 13.14 5.36 -31.41
C ARG A 36 11.64 5.56 -31.31
N ARG A 37 11.21 6.39 -30.33
CA ARG A 37 9.80 6.67 -30.08
C ARG A 37 9.66 8.03 -29.40
N ALA A 38 8.71 8.82 -29.86
CA ALA A 38 8.26 10.04 -29.24
C ALA A 38 6.74 9.95 -29.02
N ALA A 39 6.29 10.27 -27.82
CA ALA A 39 4.87 10.29 -27.49
C ALA A 39 4.61 11.29 -26.36
N VAL A 40 3.52 12.03 -26.47
CA VAL A 40 2.99 12.85 -25.38
C VAL A 40 1.98 12.03 -24.62
N TYR A 41 2.20 11.91 -23.30
CA TYR A 41 1.27 11.23 -22.41
C TYR A 41 0.48 12.25 -21.61
N GLN A 42 -0.82 12.01 -21.50
CA GLN A 42 -1.68 12.72 -20.56
C GLN A 42 -1.91 11.79 -19.36
N PHE A 43 -1.53 12.27 -18.19
CA PHE A 43 -1.77 11.55 -16.94
C PHE A 43 -3.07 11.99 -16.31
N HIS A 44 -3.74 11.06 -15.68
CA HIS A 44 -4.99 11.29 -14.99
C HIS A 44 -4.83 10.96 -13.51
N ALA A 45 -5.51 11.71 -12.66
CA ALA A 45 -5.78 11.37 -11.28
C ALA A 45 -7.27 11.03 -11.22
N ALA A 46 -7.59 9.76 -11.19
CA ALA A 46 -8.98 9.28 -11.22
C ALA A 46 -9.12 8.04 -10.35
N ILE A 47 -10.25 7.92 -9.68
CA ILE A 47 -10.61 6.76 -8.86
C ILE A 47 -12.05 6.42 -9.21
N ALA A 48 -12.33 5.12 -9.42
CA ALA A 48 -13.66 4.64 -9.69
C ALA A 48 -14.54 4.72 -8.42
N ASP A 49 -15.79 5.12 -8.56
CA ASP A 49 -16.73 5.21 -7.43
C ASP A 49 -17.09 3.83 -6.87
N THR A 50 -17.09 2.80 -7.74
CA THR A 50 -17.47 1.43 -7.37
C THR A 50 -16.43 0.45 -7.92
N TRP A 51 -15.78 -0.30 -7.03
CA TRP A 51 -14.73 -1.26 -7.37
C TRP A 51 -15.23 -2.70 -7.46
N GLN A 52 -16.45 -2.95 -6.99
CA GLN A 52 -17.09 -4.26 -7.01
C GLN A 52 -18.52 -4.14 -7.47
N LYS A 53 -18.91 -5.00 -8.41
CA LYS A 53 -20.30 -5.22 -8.78
C LYS A 53 -20.51 -6.72 -9.00
N ASP A 54 -21.36 -7.33 -8.17
CA ASP A 54 -21.63 -8.77 -8.17
C ASP A 54 -20.31 -9.59 -8.02
N ARG A 55 -19.88 -10.25 -9.10
CA ARG A 55 -18.65 -11.06 -9.17
C ARG A 55 -17.52 -10.40 -9.95
N ILE A 56 -17.66 -9.12 -10.29
CA ILE A 56 -16.67 -8.35 -11.04
C ILE A 56 -15.99 -7.39 -10.07
N PHE A 57 -14.66 -7.39 -10.09
CA PHE A 57 -13.82 -6.51 -9.29
C PHE A 57 -12.91 -5.69 -10.20
N LEU A 58 -12.75 -4.41 -9.89
CA LEU A 58 -11.74 -3.55 -10.49
C LEU A 58 -10.49 -3.55 -9.61
N ALA A 59 -9.31 -3.55 -10.22
CA ALA A 59 -8.03 -3.47 -9.53
C ALA A 59 -7.01 -2.72 -10.39
N GLY A 60 -6.02 -2.08 -9.76
CA GLY A 60 -4.98 -1.32 -10.44
C GLY A 60 -5.56 -0.16 -11.24
N ASP A 61 -5.03 0.08 -12.45
CA ASP A 61 -5.42 1.21 -13.30
C ASP A 61 -6.90 1.20 -13.71
N ALA A 62 -7.60 0.07 -13.59
CA ALA A 62 -9.04 -0.02 -13.80
C ALA A 62 -9.84 0.57 -12.63
N ALA A 63 -9.30 0.53 -11.42
CA ALA A 63 -9.90 1.10 -10.21
C ALA A 63 -9.40 2.52 -9.95
N HIS A 64 -8.11 2.79 -10.19
CA HIS A 64 -7.50 4.10 -9.93
C HIS A 64 -6.32 4.39 -10.86
N GLN A 65 -6.26 5.60 -11.37
CA GLN A 65 -5.15 6.11 -12.19
C GLN A 65 -4.37 7.14 -11.39
N THR A 66 -3.06 6.94 -11.28
CA THR A 66 -2.18 7.78 -10.47
C THR A 66 -1.16 8.48 -11.38
N PRO A 67 -0.97 9.81 -11.26
CA PRO A 67 0.12 10.50 -11.93
C PRO A 67 1.48 9.89 -11.58
N PRO A 68 2.46 9.84 -12.49
CA PRO A 68 3.68 9.03 -12.36
C PRO A 68 4.72 9.60 -11.39
N PHE A 69 4.49 10.76 -10.80
CA PHE A 69 5.48 11.53 -10.03
C PHE A 69 6.09 10.79 -8.84
N LEU A 70 5.41 9.77 -8.31
CA LEU A 70 5.89 8.95 -7.20
C LEU A 70 6.23 7.52 -7.60
N GLY A 71 5.97 7.11 -8.85
CA GLY A 71 6.16 5.75 -9.32
C GLY A 71 5.30 4.69 -8.60
N GLN A 72 4.18 5.09 -7.95
CA GLN A 72 3.39 4.23 -7.07
C GLN A 72 2.23 3.50 -7.76
N GLY A 73 1.88 3.82 -9.01
CA GLY A 73 0.70 3.25 -9.67
C GLY A 73 0.72 1.72 -9.70
N MET A 74 1.78 1.12 -10.24
CA MET A 74 1.95 -0.34 -10.26
C MET A 74 1.94 -0.96 -8.85
N ASN A 75 2.66 -0.37 -7.90
CA ASN A 75 2.72 -0.88 -6.53
C ASN A 75 1.35 -0.85 -5.85
N THR A 76 0.54 0.18 -6.10
CA THR A 76 -0.82 0.28 -5.57
C THR A 76 -1.72 -0.79 -6.16
N GLY A 77 -1.65 -1.03 -7.47
CA GLY A 77 -2.37 -2.12 -8.13
C GLY A 77 -1.95 -3.51 -7.63
N MET A 78 -0.66 -3.73 -7.37
CA MET A 78 -0.20 -5.00 -6.76
C MET A 78 -0.81 -5.21 -5.37
N ARG A 79 -0.96 -4.16 -4.57
CA ARG A 79 -1.63 -4.24 -3.25
C ARG A 79 -3.11 -4.57 -3.37
N ASP A 80 -3.79 -4.08 -4.40
CA ASP A 80 -5.19 -4.45 -4.66
C ASP A 80 -5.30 -5.95 -4.93
N VAL A 81 -4.44 -6.47 -5.81
CA VAL A 81 -4.42 -7.89 -6.15
C VAL A 81 -4.10 -8.75 -4.93
N ILE A 82 -3.09 -8.39 -4.15
CA ILE A 82 -2.71 -9.15 -2.95
C ILE A 82 -3.84 -9.11 -1.90
N ASN A 83 -4.54 -7.99 -1.76
CA ASN A 83 -5.69 -7.86 -0.87
C ASN A 83 -6.84 -8.79 -1.28
N LEU A 84 -7.15 -8.91 -2.56
CA LEU A 84 -8.16 -9.83 -3.08
C LEU A 84 -7.69 -11.30 -3.03
N ALA A 85 -6.40 -11.55 -3.25
CA ALA A 85 -5.85 -12.89 -3.42
C ALA A 85 -6.04 -13.80 -2.20
N TRP A 86 -6.05 -13.26 -0.98
CA TRP A 86 -6.31 -14.06 0.22
C TRP A 86 -7.81 -14.13 0.57
N LYS A 87 -8.61 -13.14 0.19
CA LYS A 87 -10.06 -13.10 0.47
C LYS A 87 -10.85 -14.04 -0.44
N LEU A 88 -10.53 -14.05 -1.73
CA LEU A 88 -11.25 -14.86 -2.71
C LEU A 88 -11.24 -16.36 -2.39
N PRO A 89 -10.12 -17.01 -2.08
CA PRO A 89 -10.10 -18.44 -1.74
C PRO A 89 -10.92 -18.77 -0.50
N LEU A 90 -10.94 -17.90 0.51
CA LEU A 90 -11.72 -18.11 1.74
C LEU A 90 -13.22 -18.05 1.46
N VAL A 91 -13.66 -17.16 0.60
CA VAL A 91 -15.08 -17.05 0.22
C VAL A 91 -15.48 -18.18 -0.73
N LEU A 92 -14.68 -18.46 -1.76
CA LEU A 92 -14.98 -19.53 -2.71
C LEU A 92 -14.93 -20.92 -2.07
N GLY A 93 -14.10 -21.10 -1.06
CA GLY A 93 -14.01 -22.33 -0.26
C GLY A 93 -15.09 -22.43 0.84
N GLY A 94 -15.99 -21.45 0.99
CA GLY A 94 -17.04 -21.44 2.00
C GLY A 94 -16.55 -21.26 3.45
N ILE A 95 -15.27 -20.88 3.62
CA ILE A 95 -14.66 -20.64 4.94
C ILE A 95 -15.13 -19.31 5.53
N CYS A 96 -15.33 -18.30 4.67
CA CYS A 96 -15.82 -16.99 5.05
C CYS A 96 -17.06 -16.61 4.22
N ALA A 97 -17.94 -15.80 4.81
CA ALA A 97 -19.10 -15.29 4.10
C ALA A 97 -18.71 -14.36 2.93
N PRO A 98 -19.53 -14.27 1.86
CA PRO A 98 -19.28 -13.39 0.71
C PRO A 98 -19.02 -11.93 1.09
N SER A 99 -19.61 -11.44 2.19
CA SER A 99 -19.41 -10.07 2.69
C SER A 99 -17.98 -9.77 3.15
N LEU A 100 -17.08 -10.75 3.22
CA LEU A 100 -15.64 -10.49 3.36
C LEU A 100 -15.12 -9.66 2.15
N LEU A 101 -15.65 -9.91 0.95
CA LEU A 101 -15.22 -9.21 -0.25
C LEU A 101 -15.62 -7.74 -0.27
N ASP A 102 -16.67 -7.35 0.49
CA ASP A 102 -17.05 -5.94 0.63
C ASP A 102 -15.95 -5.11 1.32
N THR A 103 -15.09 -5.77 2.10
CA THR A 103 -13.94 -5.11 2.73
C THR A 103 -12.84 -4.71 1.74
N TYR A 104 -12.86 -5.22 0.51
CA TYR A 104 -11.84 -4.90 -0.49
C TYR A 104 -11.83 -3.42 -0.83
N GLN A 105 -12.95 -2.89 -1.32
CA GLN A 105 -13.04 -1.46 -1.62
C GLN A 105 -12.88 -0.63 -0.36
N ALA A 106 -13.51 -1.00 0.75
CA ALA A 106 -13.39 -0.28 2.01
C ALA A 106 -11.94 -0.10 2.48
N GLU A 107 -11.10 -1.10 2.30
CA GLU A 107 -9.68 -1.06 2.67
C GLU A 107 -8.80 -0.31 1.67
N ARG A 108 -9.16 -0.38 0.37
CA ARG A 108 -8.27 0.09 -0.69
C ARG A 108 -8.58 1.49 -1.19
N ASP A 109 -9.83 1.93 -1.09
CA ASP A 109 -10.30 3.21 -1.61
C ASP A 109 -9.61 4.40 -0.93
N ASP A 110 -9.71 4.50 0.40
CA ASP A 110 -9.04 5.55 1.18
C ASP A 110 -7.53 5.58 0.93
N HIS A 111 -6.92 4.39 0.88
CA HIS A 111 -5.48 4.25 0.62
C HIS A 111 -5.10 4.72 -0.79
N ALA A 112 -5.92 4.43 -1.81
CA ALA A 112 -5.71 4.91 -3.18
C ALA A 112 -5.90 6.43 -3.25
N HIS A 113 -6.93 6.98 -2.59
CA HIS A 113 -7.15 8.43 -2.50
C HIS A 113 -5.97 9.17 -1.88
N ASP A 114 -5.39 8.65 -0.80
CA ASP A 114 -4.22 9.24 -0.15
C ASP A 114 -3.03 9.27 -1.13
N LEU A 115 -2.76 8.17 -1.82
CA LEU A 115 -1.64 8.05 -2.77
C LEU A 115 -1.82 8.90 -4.02
N VAL A 116 -3.03 8.90 -4.62
CA VAL A 116 -3.33 9.74 -5.79
C VAL A 116 -3.22 11.21 -5.44
N SER A 117 -3.76 11.63 -4.29
CA SER A 117 -3.68 13.01 -3.81
C SER A 117 -2.23 13.44 -3.62
N TRP A 118 -1.40 12.58 -3.02
CA TRP A 118 0.01 12.86 -2.82
C TRP A 118 0.78 12.97 -4.15
N ALA A 119 0.48 12.11 -5.13
CA ALA A 119 1.07 12.21 -6.46
C ALA A 119 0.70 13.53 -7.17
N VAL A 120 -0.54 13.99 -7.03
CA VAL A 120 -1.00 15.30 -7.54
C VAL A 120 -0.24 16.43 -6.88
N ASP A 121 -0.10 16.41 -5.55
CA ASP A 121 0.62 17.43 -4.79
C ASP A 121 2.10 17.50 -5.20
N MET A 122 2.73 16.34 -5.44
CA MET A 122 4.11 16.28 -5.94
C MET A 122 4.21 16.87 -7.35
N GLY A 123 3.26 16.59 -8.23
CA GLY A 123 3.21 17.20 -9.56
C GLY A 123 3.09 18.72 -9.50
N HIS A 124 2.27 19.25 -8.60
CA HIS A 124 2.16 20.69 -8.38
C HIS A 124 3.48 21.29 -7.85
N LEU A 125 4.15 20.61 -6.91
CA LEU A 125 5.45 21.05 -6.39
C LEU A 125 6.50 21.12 -7.52
N MET A 126 6.60 20.09 -8.35
CA MET A 126 7.52 20.07 -9.50
C MET A 126 7.23 21.22 -10.47
N GLN A 127 5.95 21.51 -10.75
CA GLN A 127 5.58 22.67 -11.60
C GLN A 127 5.98 24.00 -10.97
N GLN A 128 5.81 24.17 -9.67
CA GLN A 128 6.22 25.39 -8.97
C GLN A 128 7.74 25.56 -8.99
N MET A 129 8.51 24.48 -8.77
CA MET A 129 9.96 24.50 -8.86
C MET A 129 10.44 24.89 -10.27
N ALA A 130 9.86 24.30 -11.30
CA ALA A 130 10.18 24.63 -12.68
C ALA A 130 9.83 26.09 -13.04
N ALA A 131 8.71 26.60 -12.52
CA ALA A 131 8.32 28.00 -12.72
C ALA A 131 9.25 28.99 -11.98
N ALA A 132 9.72 28.62 -10.78
CA ALA A 132 10.69 29.43 -10.03
C ALA A 132 12.04 29.48 -10.76
N GLU A 133 12.54 28.35 -11.23
CA GLU A 133 13.78 28.29 -12.02
C GLU A 133 13.70 29.10 -13.32
N ALA A 134 12.56 29.02 -14.01
CA ALA A 134 12.36 29.81 -15.24
C ALA A 134 12.28 31.30 -14.95
N ALA A 135 11.71 31.72 -13.82
CA ALA A 135 11.69 33.12 -13.40
C ALA A 135 13.09 33.63 -13.08
N GLU A 136 13.89 32.84 -12.35
CA GLU A 136 15.28 33.17 -12.00
C GLU A 136 16.14 33.34 -13.27
N ARG A 137 16.05 32.40 -14.22
CA ARG A 137 16.76 32.50 -15.52
C ARG A 137 16.34 33.75 -16.33
N ALA A 138 15.10 34.20 -16.15
CA ALA A 138 14.58 35.39 -16.79
C ALA A 138 14.85 36.69 -16.00
N GLY A 139 15.59 36.65 -14.89
CA GLY A 139 15.83 37.79 -14.00
C GLY A 139 14.56 38.34 -13.34
N LYS A 140 13.54 37.50 -13.15
CA LYS A 140 12.25 37.84 -12.52
C LYS A 140 12.15 37.25 -11.12
N GLU A 141 11.36 37.91 -10.29
CA GLU A 141 11.06 37.36 -8.96
C GLU A 141 10.31 35.99 -9.08
N PRO A 142 10.77 34.94 -8.37
CA PRO A 142 10.11 33.66 -8.42
C PRO A 142 8.69 33.73 -7.84
N PRO A 143 7.73 32.96 -8.38
CA PRO A 143 6.39 32.92 -7.84
C PRO A 143 6.40 32.40 -6.40
N LYS A 144 5.55 32.95 -5.53
CA LYS A 144 5.41 32.46 -4.15
C LYS A 144 5.00 31.00 -4.15
N MET A 145 5.82 30.15 -3.57
CA MET A 145 5.50 28.71 -3.42
C MET A 145 4.27 28.56 -2.53
N ARG A 146 3.26 27.87 -3.02
CA ARG A 146 2.11 27.48 -2.24
C ARG A 146 2.57 26.43 -1.20
N GLN A 147 2.50 26.75 0.07
CA GLN A 147 2.68 25.74 1.11
C GLN A 147 1.49 24.78 1.03
N ASN A 148 1.75 23.50 0.72
CA ASN A 148 0.73 22.48 0.82
C ASN A 148 0.35 22.31 2.30
N SER A 149 -0.86 22.71 2.65
CA SER A 149 -1.38 22.69 4.01
C SER A 149 -1.77 21.30 4.52
N ARG A 150 -1.68 20.28 3.67
CA ARG A 150 -1.87 18.90 4.10
C ARG A 150 -0.58 18.41 4.78
N LYS A 151 -0.66 18.26 6.10
CA LYS A 151 0.20 17.34 6.83
C LYS A 151 -0.17 15.92 6.37
N SER A 152 0.23 15.56 5.17
CA SER A 152 0.21 14.18 4.73
C SER A 152 1.10 13.44 5.72
N GLY A 153 0.62 12.35 6.29
CA GLY A 153 1.44 11.50 7.17
C GLY A 153 2.62 10.85 6.43
N TYR A 154 2.73 11.10 5.14
CA TYR A 154 3.86 10.88 4.27
C TYR A 154 4.93 11.94 4.56
N GLY A 155 6.08 11.52 5.04
CA GLY A 155 7.20 12.40 5.38
C GLY A 155 7.63 12.33 6.85
N GLN A 156 6.89 11.62 7.71
CA GLN A 156 7.31 11.32 9.08
C GLN A 156 7.90 9.89 9.22
N GLY A 157 8.58 9.41 8.19
CA GLY A 157 9.28 8.11 8.23
C GLY A 157 8.42 6.89 7.86
N ARG A 158 7.15 7.06 7.47
CA ARG A 158 6.29 5.97 6.98
C ARG A 158 6.00 6.13 5.50
N GLU A 159 6.34 5.11 4.75
CA GLU A 159 6.24 5.14 3.28
C GLU A 159 4.81 4.97 2.76
N GLN A 160 3.83 4.66 3.62
CA GLN A 160 2.46 4.34 3.18
C GLN A 160 1.40 4.66 4.22
N PRO A 161 0.18 5.09 3.79
CA PRO A 161 -0.94 5.27 4.69
C PRO A 161 -1.42 3.91 5.24
N PRO A 162 -1.98 3.86 6.47
CA PRO A 162 -2.59 2.65 7.00
C PRO A 162 -3.93 2.36 6.33
N ILE A 163 -4.35 1.09 6.37
CA ILE A 163 -5.74 0.72 6.15
C ILE A 163 -6.53 1.09 7.40
N ARG A 164 -7.64 1.84 7.25
CA ARG A 164 -8.43 2.39 8.34
C ARG A 164 -9.78 1.74 8.53
N SER A 165 -10.15 0.81 7.66
CA SER A 165 -11.47 0.15 7.64
C SER A 165 -11.34 -1.28 7.13
N GLY A 166 -12.42 -2.07 7.17
CA GLY A 166 -12.44 -3.45 6.70
C GLY A 166 -11.92 -4.47 7.72
N ALA A 167 -11.12 -5.43 7.27
CA ALA A 167 -10.58 -6.49 8.13
C ALA A 167 -9.33 -6.00 8.90
N VAL A 168 -9.52 -5.07 9.82
CA VAL A 168 -8.52 -4.47 10.71
C VAL A 168 -9.18 -4.04 12.02
N LEU A 169 -8.45 -4.01 13.14
CA LEU A 169 -8.93 -3.42 14.38
C LEU A 169 -8.85 -1.89 14.31
N THR A 170 -9.92 -1.27 13.85
CA THR A 170 -9.98 0.16 13.53
C THR A 170 -9.63 1.06 14.71
N GLU A 171 -10.00 0.67 15.93
CA GLU A 171 -9.68 1.40 17.16
C GLU A 171 -8.20 1.40 17.53
N GLN A 172 -7.41 0.47 16.98
CA GLN A 172 -5.96 0.42 17.16
C GLN A 172 -5.18 1.12 16.03
N VAL A 173 -5.86 1.59 14.99
CA VAL A 173 -5.20 2.29 13.89
C VAL A 173 -4.79 3.68 14.33
N SER A 174 -3.49 3.95 14.36
CA SER A 174 -2.92 5.23 14.73
C SER A 174 -1.64 5.50 13.93
N ASN A 175 -1.18 6.75 13.91
CA ASN A 175 0.06 7.10 13.22
C ASN A 175 1.33 6.49 13.85
N GLU A 176 1.25 6.07 15.11
CA GLU A 176 2.37 5.50 15.87
C GLU A 176 2.25 3.98 16.04
N GLY A 177 1.04 3.42 15.87
CA GLY A 177 0.75 2.00 16.01
C GLY A 177 1.24 1.14 14.83
N ALA A 178 1.18 -0.17 14.97
CA ALA A 178 1.46 -1.13 13.88
C ALA A 178 0.22 -1.51 13.07
N THR A 179 -0.97 -1.43 13.69
CA THR A 179 -2.25 -1.88 13.11
C THR A 179 -2.61 -1.08 11.85
N GLY A 180 -3.00 -1.79 10.80
CA GLY A 180 -3.33 -1.22 9.49
C GLY A 180 -2.12 -0.95 8.60
N TYR A 181 -0.89 -1.11 9.10
CA TYR A 181 0.36 -0.95 8.33
C TYR A 181 0.96 -2.29 7.94
N LEU A 182 1.85 -2.24 6.94
CA LEU A 182 2.71 -3.37 6.63
C LEU A 182 3.68 -3.63 7.79
N LEU A 183 3.81 -4.90 8.17
CA LEU A 183 4.82 -5.29 9.15
C LEU A 183 6.21 -5.17 8.51
N PRO A 184 7.20 -4.54 9.18
CA PRO A 184 8.58 -4.57 8.74
C PRO A 184 9.07 -6.02 8.56
N GLN A 185 9.95 -6.22 7.58
CA GLN A 185 10.48 -7.53 7.22
C GLN A 185 11.95 -7.64 7.64
N PRO A 186 12.24 -8.08 8.88
CA PRO A 186 13.60 -8.34 9.30
C PRO A 186 14.17 -9.59 8.62
N VAL A 187 15.49 -9.69 8.59
CA VAL A 187 16.22 -10.92 8.28
C VAL A 187 16.49 -11.65 9.58
N VAL A 188 16.11 -12.90 9.64
CA VAL A 188 16.25 -13.76 10.82
C VAL A 188 16.96 -15.06 10.44
N ARG A 189 17.60 -15.70 11.41
CA ARG A 189 18.22 -17.01 11.24
C ARG A 189 17.20 -18.10 11.55
N ASN A 190 16.92 -18.96 10.58
CA ASN A 190 16.00 -20.08 10.76
C ASN A 190 16.66 -21.22 11.54
N SER A 191 15.88 -22.28 11.86
CA SER A 191 16.35 -23.46 12.59
C SER A 191 17.46 -24.26 11.89
N SER A 192 17.62 -24.12 10.59
CA SER A 192 18.71 -24.71 9.80
C SER A 192 19.98 -23.85 9.77
N GLY A 193 20.00 -22.71 10.46
CA GLY A 193 21.14 -21.79 10.48
C GLY A 193 21.24 -20.87 9.27
N THR A 194 20.22 -20.84 8.40
CA THR A 194 20.19 -19.99 7.20
C THR A 194 19.51 -18.66 7.51
N ASP A 195 20.10 -17.58 6.99
CA ASP A 195 19.52 -16.25 7.07
C ASP A 195 18.42 -16.09 6.00
N VAL A 196 17.19 -15.87 6.45
CA VAL A 196 16.00 -15.74 5.60
C VAL A 196 15.23 -14.48 5.96
N ARG A 197 14.45 -13.96 5.03
CA ARG A 197 13.49 -12.89 5.34
C ARG A 197 12.36 -13.47 6.18
N PHE A 198 11.87 -12.70 7.13
CA PHE A 198 10.82 -13.18 8.02
C PHE A 198 9.56 -13.67 7.29
N ASP A 199 9.21 -13.04 6.17
CA ASP A 199 8.09 -13.46 5.32
C ASP A 199 8.24 -14.88 4.75
N GLU A 200 9.45 -15.36 4.57
CA GLU A 200 9.72 -16.72 4.09
C GLU A 200 9.36 -17.78 5.15
N LEU A 201 9.41 -17.42 6.44
CA LEU A 201 8.95 -18.29 7.52
C LEU A 201 7.43 -18.40 7.57
N ILE A 202 6.73 -17.30 7.25
CA ILE A 202 5.27 -17.24 7.31
C ILE A 202 4.63 -17.87 6.06
N GLY A 203 5.27 -17.73 4.90
CA GLY A 203 4.64 -18.10 3.63
C GLY A 203 3.35 -17.33 3.36
N PRO A 204 2.42 -17.82 2.52
CA PRO A 204 1.18 -17.12 2.16
C PRO A 204 0.05 -17.31 3.18
N HIS A 205 0.39 -17.33 4.47
CA HIS A 205 -0.55 -17.63 5.56
C HIS A 205 -0.81 -16.41 6.43
N PHE A 206 -1.89 -16.47 7.21
CA PHE A 206 -2.05 -15.66 8.41
C PHE A 206 -0.99 -16.06 9.44
N ALA A 207 -0.60 -15.15 10.30
CA ALA A 207 0.31 -15.47 11.40
C ALA A 207 -0.06 -14.74 12.69
N VAL A 208 0.03 -15.45 13.80
CA VAL A 208 0.15 -14.83 15.11
C VAL A 208 1.64 -14.78 15.42
N ILE A 209 2.16 -13.58 15.57
CA ILE A 209 3.55 -13.32 15.94
C ILE A 209 3.55 -12.88 17.39
N SER A 210 4.24 -13.62 18.26
CA SER A 210 4.28 -13.35 19.70
C SER A 210 5.71 -13.22 20.20
N HIS A 211 5.89 -12.49 21.29
CA HIS A 211 7.14 -12.45 22.04
C HIS A 211 6.97 -13.24 23.34
N GLY A 212 7.22 -14.51 23.28
CA GLY A 212 6.93 -15.56 24.24
C GLY A 212 5.75 -16.44 23.78
N PRO A 213 5.65 -17.68 24.29
CA PRO A 213 4.65 -18.65 23.86
C PRO A 213 3.24 -18.20 24.24
N PRO A 214 2.35 -17.97 23.25
CA PRO A 214 0.98 -17.55 23.53
C PRO A 214 0.16 -18.74 24.04
N GLN A 215 -0.77 -18.47 24.95
CA GLN A 215 -1.74 -19.47 25.41
C GLN A 215 -3.06 -19.25 24.67
N PHE A 216 -3.66 -20.33 24.18
CA PHE A 216 -4.92 -20.32 23.45
C PHE A 216 -5.95 -21.24 24.06
N ASN A 217 -7.20 -20.82 24.08
CA ASN A 217 -8.34 -21.69 24.41
C ASN A 217 -8.70 -22.63 23.24
N ALA A 218 -9.60 -23.58 23.47
CA ALA A 218 -9.98 -24.58 22.47
C ALA A 218 -10.54 -23.95 21.18
N ALA A 219 -11.37 -22.91 21.28
CA ALA A 219 -11.96 -22.24 20.13
C ALA A 219 -10.89 -21.50 19.27
N SER A 220 -9.91 -20.88 19.92
CA SER A 220 -8.77 -20.25 19.23
C SER A 220 -7.90 -21.28 18.51
N VAL A 221 -7.66 -22.44 19.14
CA VAL A 221 -6.92 -23.55 18.53
C VAL A 221 -7.66 -24.08 17.30
N GLU A 222 -8.97 -24.24 17.38
CA GLU A 222 -9.80 -24.65 16.24
C GLU A 222 -9.72 -23.67 15.09
N LEU A 223 -9.85 -22.36 15.35
CA LEU A 223 -9.70 -21.31 14.34
C LEU A 223 -8.30 -21.30 13.70
N ILE A 224 -7.25 -21.44 14.52
CA ILE A 224 -5.86 -21.52 14.05
C ILE A 224 -5.69 -22.67 13.07
N ASN A 225 -6.22 -23.85 13.40
CA ASN A 225 -6.15 -25.03 12.55
C ASN A 225 -6.97 -24.87 11.27
N ALA A 226 -8.21 -24.37 11.37
CA ALA A 226 -9.11 -24.18 10.22
C ALA A 226 -8.54 -23.19 9.18
N LEU A 227 -7.93 -22.10 9.62
CA LEU A 227 -7.32 -21.07 8.77
C LEU A 227 -5.84 -21.30 8.51
N LYS A 228 -5.24 -22.36 9.07
CA LYS A 228 -3.80 -22.66 8.99
C LYS A 228 -2.93 -21.45 9.39
N ILE A 229 -3.34 -20.79 10.48
CA ILE A 229 -2.61 -19.64 11.02
C ILE A 229 -1.26 -20.12 11.56
N GLN A 230 -0.17 -19.52 11.11
CA GLN A 230 1.14 -19.80 11.67
C GLN A 230 1.27 -19.11 13.04
N VAL A 231 1.78 -19.82 14.04
CA VAL A 231 2.10 -19.24 15.35
C VAL A 231 3.60 -19.19 15.49
N ILE A 232 4.16 -18.00 15.58
CA ILE A 232 5.61 -17.77 15.58
C ILE A 232 6.00 -17.01 16.84
N ASP A 233 6.76 -17.65 17.70
CA ASP A 233 7.40 -17.00 18.85
C ASP A 233 8.73 -16.40 18.41
N ILE A 234 8.85 -15.08 18.47
CA ILE A 234 10.05 -14.36 18.07
C ILE A 234 11.10 -14.26 19.18
N SER A 235 10.77 -14.66 20.41
CA SER A 235 11.73 -14.63 21.54
C SER A 235 12.92 -15.56 21.32
N GLU A 236 12.75 -16.61 20.52
CA GLU A 236 13.77 -17.61 20.18
C GLU A 236 14.46 -17.32 18.84
N LEU A 237 14.06 -16.28 18.10
CA LEU A 237 14.63 -15.96 16.80
C LEU A 237 15.87 -15.07 16.92
N ALA A 238 16.93 -15.45 16.22
CA ALA A 238 18.11 -14.60 16.06
C ALA A 238 17.88 -13.59 14.92
N PHE A 239 17.77 -12.31 15.28
CA PHE A 239 17.65 -11.22 14.30
C PHE A 239 19.04 -10.89 13.75
N VAL A 240 19.19 -10.99 12.43
CA VAL A 240 20.43 -10.69 11.71
C VAL A 240 20.43 -9.22 11.25
N HIS A 241 19.28 -8.77 10.72
CA HIS A 241 19.11 -7.39 10.25
C HIS A 241 17.67 -6.92 10.44
N GLY A 242 17.49 -5.67 10.88
CA GLY A 242 16.17 -5.10 11.12
C GLY A 242 15.55 -5.55 12.45
N ARG A 243 14.39 -4.99 12.78
CA ARG A 243 13.61 -5.28 14.00
C ARG A 243 12.12 -5.19 13.71
N PHE A 244 11.32 -5.76 14.58
CA PHE A 244 9.90 -5.46 14.66
C PHE A 244 9.65 -4.13 15.39
N PRO A 245 8.46 -3.51 15.19
CA PRO A 245 8.03 -2.37 15.98
C PRO A 245 7.98 -2.70 17.48
N ASP A 246 8.11 -1.69 18.33
CA ASP A 246 8.03 -1.81 19.79
C ASP A 246 6.67 -2.37 20.28
N ALA A 247 5.64 -2.39 19.41
CA ALA A 247 4.36 -3.04 19.68
C ALA A 247 4.46 -4.56 19.96
N LEU A 248 5.61 -5.19 19.64
CA LEU A 248 5.94 -6.59 19.96
C LEU A 248 6.89 -6.67 21.16
N GLY A 249 6.57 -5.99 22.25
CA GLY A 249 7.24 -6.16 23.53
C GLY A 249 7.01 -7.53 24.17
N ALA A 250 7.78 -7.86 25.22
CA ALA A 250 7.64 -9.14 25.92
C ALA A 250 6.20 -9.40 26.37
N GLY A 251 5.67 -10.58 26.08
CA GLY A 251 4.31 -10.99 26.42
C GLY A 251 3.23 -10.46 25.46
N SER A 252 3.60 -9.71 24.42
CA SER A 252 2.65 -9.23 23.40
C SER A 252 2.54 -10.18 22.22
N ALA A 253 1.44 -10.06 21.46
CA ALA A 253 1.24 -10.73 20.19
C ALA A 253 0.54 -9.79 19.19
N LEU A 254 0.79 -10.00 17.91
CA LEU A 254 0.04 -9.38 16.83
C LEU A 254 -0.47 -10.44 15.86
N LEU A 255 -1.55 -10.12 15.14
CA LEU A 255 -2.07 -10.94 14.08
C LEU A 255 -1.76 -10.28 12.73
N LEU A 256 -1.08 -11.04 11.87
CA LEU A 256 -0.66 -10.63 10.55
C LEU A 256 -1.51 -11.31 9.49
N ARG A 257 -1.96 -10.54 8.50
CA ARG A 257 -2.70 -11.02 7.34
C ARG A 257 -1.73 -11.53 6.24
N PRO A 258 -2.22 -12.34 5.26
CA PRO A 258 -1.38 -12.80 4.15
C PRO A 258 -0.82 -11.67 3.27
N ASP A 259 -1.51 -10.51 3.21
CA ASP A 259 -1.04 -9.30 2.54
C ASP A 259 -0.06 -8.46 3.38
N ARG A 260 0.44 -9.03 4.46
CA ARG A 260 1.44 -8.44 5.39
C ARG A 260 0.96 -7.23 6.17
N LEU A 261 -0.33 -6.97 6.16
CA LEU A 261 -0.91 -5.95 7.01
C LEU A 261 -1.19 -6.49 8.41
N VAL A 262 -0.85 -5.70 9.42
CA VAL A 262 -1.18 -6.03 10.81
C VAL A 262 -2.67 -5.81 11.02
N PHE A 263 -3.39 -6.88 11.33
CA PHE A 263 -4.81 -6.84 11.69
C PHE A 263 -5.05 -6.11 13.00
N GLY A 264 -4.23 -6.41 13.99
CA GLY A 264 -4.28 -5.86 15.34
C GLY A 264 -3.26 -6.54 16.25
N HIS A 265 -3.17 -6.07 17.48
CA HIS A 265 -2.23 -6.58 18.47
C HIS A 265 -2.91 -6.73 19.85
N THR A 266 -2.30 -7.51 20.73
CA THR A 266 -2.70 -7.63 22.13
C THR A 266 -2.31 -6.39 22.93
N ASP A 267 -3.13 -6.05 23.91
CA ASP A 267 -2.90 -5.00 24.88
C ASP A 267 -3.52 -5.39 26.24
N ALA A 268 -3.59 -4.49 27.18
CA ALA A 268 -4.18 -4.75 28.49
C ALA A 268 -5.67 -5.20 28.44
N SER A 269 -6.38 -4.90 27.34
CA SER A 269 -7.80 -5.19 27.14
C SER A 269 -8.07 -6.33 26.12
N ILE A 270 -7.06 -6.68 25.33
CA ILE A 270 -7.16 -7.65 24.22
C ILE A 270 -6.15 -8.78 24.44
N SER A 271 -6.62 -9.92 24.96
CA SER A 271 -5.83 -11.15 25.02
C SER A 271 -5.62 -11.78 23.63
N PRO A 272 -4.71 -12.77 23.47
CA PRO A 272 -4.57 -13.53 22.22
C PRO A 272 -5.87 -14.15 21.72
N ASP A 273 -6.67 -14.75 22.63
CA ASP A 273 -7.97 -15.32 22.27
C ASP A 273 -8.96 -14.25 21.79
N ARG A 274 -8.99 -13.11 22.48
CA ARG A 274 -9.86 -12.00 22.11
C ARG A 274 -9.47 -11.41 20.75
N LEU A 275 -8.16 -11.35 20.45
CA LEU A 275 -7.65 -10.93 19.17
C LEU A 275 -8.14 -11.85 18.04
N LEU A 276 -8.04 -13.16 18.23
CA LEU A 276 -8.50 -14.17 17.27
C LEU A 276 -10.03 -14.17 17.11
N GLU A 277 -10.80 -14.02 18.18
CA GLU A 277 -12.25 -13.87 18.12
C GLU A 277 -12.67 -12.65 17.29
N ARG A 278 -12.02 -11.50 17.51
CA ARG A 278 -12.29 -10.29 16.75
C ARG A 278 -11.88 -10.42 15.29
N PHE A 279 -10.78 -11.11 15.05
CA PHE A 279 -10.34 -11.43 13.70
C PHE A 279 -11.36 -12.30 12.95
N ALA A 280 -11.82 -13.39 13.55
CA ALA A 280 -12.85 -14.26 12.97
C ALA A 280 -14.11 -13.48 12.56
N ARG A 281 -14.56 -12.57 13.41
CA ARG A 281 -15.69 -11.67 13.10
C ARG A 281 -15.39 -10.72 11.95
N ALA A 282 -14.20 -10.12 11.91
CA ALA A 282 -13.82 -9.15 10.89
C ALA A 282 -13.72 -9.79 9.51
N ILE A 283 -13.18 -11.02 9.42
CA ILE A 283 -13.10 -11.77 8.15
C ILE A 283 -14.39 -12.51 7.80
N LYS A 284 -15.45 -12.36 8.60
CA LYS A 284 -16.74 -13.05 8.39
C LYS A 284 -16.58 -14.58 8.34
N TYR A 285 -15.73 -15.12 9.21
CA TYR A 285 -15.52 -16.56 9.33
C TYR A 285 -16.85 -17.26 9.62
N THR A 286 -17.16 -18.29 8.84
CA THR A 286 -18.34 -19.14 9.04
C THR A 286 -17.86 -20.44 9.67
N GLN A 287 -18.17 -20.64 10.95
CA GLN A 287 -17.94 -21.94 11.59
C GLN A 287 -18.66 -23.01 10.74
N SER A 288 -17.93 -24.02 10.26
CA SER A 288 -18.55 -25.20 9.65
C SER A 288 -19.43 -25.86 10.74
N ALA A 289 -20.73 -26.01 10.42
CA ALA A 289 -21.66 -26.71 11.27
C ALA A 289 -21.32 -28.21 11.38
#